data_871c29f122de2d6744446d01bb9c7d5a
#
_entry.id   871c29f122de2d6744446d01bb9c7d5a
#
_cell.length_a   1.000
_cell.length_b   1.000
_cell.length_c   1.000
_cell.angle_alpha   90.00
_cell.angle_beta   90.00
_cell.angle_gamma   90.00
#
_symmetry.space_group_name_H-M   'P 1'
#
loop_
_entity.id
_entity.type
_entity.pdbx_description
1 polymer ?
#
loop_
_entity_poly.entity_id
_entity_poly.type
_entity_poly.pdbx_seq_one_letter_code
_entity_poly.pdbx_strand_id
1 'polypeptide(L)'
;MNDTGNKNRAVESECGPFHLSQLRGAQSIVFTKAPYLLSAASVAGSKEAQGPLGKCFDLTNEDDLFGAETWEEAESNMQKEACVLVLGKSHVDPKSVRYLFGGDLLRQGIATSMGVEDLQIPIFGLYGACST
;
A
#
# COMPACT_ATOMS: atom_id res chain seq x y z
N MET A 1 25.59 3.59 -43.19
CA MET A 1 26.19 4.26 -42.03
C MET A 1 25.15 5.21 -41.48
N ASN A 2 24.32 4.76 -40.57
CA ASN A 2 23.36 5.61 -39.84
C ASN A 2 23.61 5.38 -38.37
N ASP A 3 24.23 6.36 -37.80
CA ASP A 3 24.47 6.50 -36.38
C ASP A 3 23.15 6.86 -35.66
N THR A 4 22.55 5.89 -34.99
CA THR A 4 21.40 6.11 -34.13
C THR A 4 21.94 6.46 -32.73
N GLY A 5 22.29 7.73 -32.58
CA GLY A 5 22.65 8.28 -31.27
C GLY A 5 21.51 8.07 -30.24
N ASN A 6 21.74 7.15 -29.35
CA ASN A 6 20.94 6.95 -28.15
C ASN A 6 21.15 8.15 -27.21
N LYS A 7 20.32 9.18 -27.38
CA LYS A 7 20.30 10.33 -26.48
C LYS A 7 19.62 9.91 -25.19
N ASN A 8 20.39 9.51 -24.20
CA ASN A 8 19.97 9.50 -22.80
C ASN A 8 19.57 10.93 -22.42
N ARG A 9 18.28 11.22 -22.54
CA ARG A 9 17.71 12.47 -22.11
C ARG A 9 17.53 12.40 -20.60
N ALA A 10 18.51 12.87 -19.85
CA ALA A 10 18.33 13.20 -18.46
C ALA A 10 17.27 14.31 -18.39
N VAL A 11 16.15 14.06 -17.79
CA VAL A 11 15.17 15.09 -17.45
C VAL A 11 15.72 15.77 -16.20
N GLU A 12 16.47 16.85 -16.41
CA GLU A 12 16.84 17.76 -15.33
C GLU A 12 15.57 18.51 -14.91
N SER A 13 14.92 18.04 -13.85
CA SER A 13 13.90 18.84 -13.18
C SER A 13 14.60 19.86 -12.30
N GLU A 14 14.36 21.14 -12.53
CA GLU A 14 14.90 22.27 -11.75
C GLU A 14 14.35 22.36 -10.32
N CYS A 15 13.91 21.27 -9.73
CA CYS A 15 13.39 21.21 -8.38
C CYS A 15 14.46 20.71 -7.41
N GLY A 16 15.38 21.62 -6.98
CA GLY A 16 16.28 21.50 -5.84
C GLY A 16 17.17 20.24 -5.74
N PRO A 17 18.01 20.13 -4.71
CA PRO A 17 19.10 19.13 -4.64
C PRO A 17 18.65 17.70 -4.29
N PHE A 18 17.39 17.31 -4.53
CA PHE A 18 16.87 15.99 -4.23
C PHE A 18 16.78 15.11 -5.48
N HIS A 19 17.92 14.74 -6.06
CA HIS A 19 17.97 13.60 -6.98
C HIS A 19 17.84 12.29 -6.19
N LEU A 20 16.62 11.97 -5.72
CA LEU A 20 16.34 10.74 -4.95
C LEU A 20 16.23 9.51 -5.86
N SER A 21 16.08 9.71 -7.16
CA SER A 21 15.89 8.60 -8.10
C SER A 21 16.46 8.92 -9.49
N GLN A 22 16.79 7.87 -10.22
CA GLN A 22 17.20 7.94 -11.62
C GLN A 22 16.27 7.04 -12.44
N LEU A 23 15.81 7.54 -13.59
CA LEU A 23 15.07 6.72 -14.54
C LEU A 23 16.07 5.86 -15.32
N ARG A 24 15.86 4.54 -15.30
CA ARG A 24 16.62 3.58 -16.12
C ARG A 24 15.70 2.90 -17.11
N GLY A 25 16.02 3.03 -18.42
CA GLY A 25 15.11 2.56 -19.46
C GLY A 25 13.84 3.40 -19.53
N ALA A 26 12.72 2.78 -19.95
CA ALA A 26 11.44 3.47 -20.13
C ALA A 26 10.58 3.54 -18.86
N GLN A 27 10.76 2.62 -17.92
CA GLN A 27 9.80 2.43 -16.83
C GLN A 27 10.44 2.17 -15.46
N SER A 28 11.77 1.98 -15.40
CA SER A 28 12.42 1.61 -14.13
C SER A 28 12.95 2.85 -13.41
N ILE A 29 12.64 2.94 -12.13
CA ILE A 29 13.15 3.97 -11.23
C ILE A 29 14.17 3.32 -10.30
N VAL A 30 15.37 3.89 -10.24
CA VAL A 30 16.42 3.47 -9.30
C VAL A 30 16.63 4.56 -8.27
N PHE A 31 16.37 4.24 -7.02
CA PHE A 31 16.58 5.18 -5.92
C PHE A 31 18.08 5.25 -5.57
N THR A 32 18.61 6.45 -5.38
CA THR A 32 20.00 6.65 -4.90
C THR A 32 20.17 6.17 -3.46
N LYS A 33 19.12 6.29 -2.65
CA LYS A 33 19.00 5.64 -1.35
C LYS A 33 17.87 4.63 -1.45
N ALA A 34 18.20 3.35 -1.35
CA ALA A 34 17.20 2.29 -1.40
C ALA A 34 16.15 2.46 -0.30
N PRO A 35 14.86 2.36 -0.60
CA PRO A 35 13.83 2.25 0.43
C PRO A 35 13.95 0.90 1.15
N TYR A 36 13.56 0.88 2.41
CA TYR A 36 13.56 -0.33 3.23
C TYR A 36 12.13 -0.73 3.54
N LEU A 37 11.83 -2.01 3.44
CA LEU A 37 10.61 -2.59 3.99
C LEU A 37 10.80 -2.78 5.50
N LEU A 38 10.08 -2.01 6.30
CA LEU A 38 10.18 -2.06 7.75
C LEU A 38 9.36 -3.19 8.36
N SER A 39 8.14 -3.38 7.86
CA SER A 39 7.21 -4.38 8.37
C SER A 39 6.17 -4.73 7.33
N ALA A 40 5.47 -5.83 7.57
CA ALA A 40 4.29 -6.23 6.82
C ALA A 40 3.26 -6.82 7.78
N ALA A 41 1.98 -6.74 7.41
CA ALA A 41 0.89 -7.38 8.12
C ALA A 41 -0.11 -7.96 7.13
N SER A 42 -0.77 -9.03 7.54
CA SER A 42 -1.78 -9.72 6.74
C SER A 42 -3.01 -10.03 7.58
N VAL A 43 -4.18 -9.74 7.00
CA VAL A 43 -5.48 -10.01 7.60
C VAL A 43 -6.30 -10.85 6.62
N ALA A 44 -6.97 -11.87 7.10
CA ALA A 44 -7.74 -12.78 6.27
C ALA A 44 -9.05 -13.20 6.91
N GLY A 45 -10.02 -13.55 6.06
CA GLY A 45 -11.29 -14.12 6.47
C GLY A 45 -11.22 -15.63 6.72
N SER A 46 -12.38 -16.20 6.97
CA SER A 46 -12.52 -17.59 7.42
C SER A 46 -12.03 -18.63 6.42
N LYS A 47 -12.18 -18.40 5.12
CA LYS A 47 -11.76 -19.35 4.08
C LYS A 47 -10.25 -19.47 3.96
N GLU A 48 -9.55 -18.35 3.95
CA GLU A 48 -8.09 -18.30 3.93
C GLU A 48 -7.50 -18.88 5.22
N ALA A 49 -8.17 -18.63 6.36
CA ALA A 49 -7.77 -19.20 7.65
C ALA A 49 -7.79 -20.72 7.67
N GLN A 50 -8.72 -21.34 6.93
CA GLN A 50 -8.83 -22.81 6.79
C GLN A 50 -7.87 -23.38 5.73
N GLY A 51 -7.26 -22.52 4.93
CA GLY A 51 -6.34 -22.92 3.88
C GLY A 51 -4.96 -23.33 4.41
N PRO A 52 -4.10 -23.83 3.51
CA PRO A 52 -2.77 -24.32 3.90
C PRO A 52 -1.86 -23.23 4.49
N LEU A 53 -2.13 -21.97 4.17
CA LEU A 53 -1.39 -20.80 4.68
C LEU A 53 -2.12 -20.10 5.83
N GLY A 54 -3.22 -20.63 6.35
CA GLY A 54 -4.04 -20.00 7.39
C GLY A 54 -3.23 -19.56 8.62
N LYS A 55 -2.26 -20.36 9.01
CA LYS A 55 -1.37 -20.06 10.16
C LYS A 55 -0.33 -18.97 9.90
N CYS A 56 -0.18 -18.54 8.65
CA CYS A 56 0.79 -17.52 8.25
C CYS A 56 0.22 -16.10 8.30
N PHE A 57 -1.09 -15.96 8.43
CA PHE A 57 -1.73 -14.65 8.58
C PHE A 57 -1.51 -14.11 9.99
N ASP A 58 -1.34 -12.80 10.09
CA ASP A 58 -1.17 -12.11 11.38
C ASP A 58 -2.50 -12.03 12.15
N LEU A 59 -3.60 -11.88 11.43
CA LEU A 59 -4.96 -11.89 11.98
C LEU A 59 -5.89 -12.66 11.05
N THR A 60 -6.69 -13.52 11.62
CA THR A 60 -7.82 -14.18 10.92
C THR A 60 -9.10 -13.94 11.68
N ASN A 61 -10.22 -13.76 10.97
CA ASN A 61 -11.54 -13.65 11.56
C ASN A 61 -12.41 -14.79 11.06
N GLU A 62 -13.16 -15.40 11.98
CA GLU A 62 -14.14 -16.46 11.65
C GLU A 62 -15.41 -15.85 11.04
N ASP A 63 -15.71 -14.59 11.34
CA ASP A 63 -16.77 -13.81 10.73
C ASP A 63 -16.21 -13.06 9.49
N ASP A 64 -16.68 -13.44 8.31
CA ASP A 64 -16.27 -12.82 7.05
C ASP A 64 -16.71 -11.35 6.94
N LEU A 65 -17.68 -10.92 7.74
CA LEU A 65 -18.10 -9.53 7.82
C LEU A 65 -17.30 -8.70 8.82
N PHE A 66 -16.37 -9.28 9.56
CA PHE A 66 -15.53 -8.57 10.53
C PHE A 66 -16.33 -7.72 11.53
N GLY A 67 -17.49 -8.24 11.96
CA GLY A 67 -18.39 -7.56 12.89
C GLY A 67 -19.19 -6.40 12.27
N ALA A 68 -19.16 -6.24 10.94
CA ALA A 68 -19.92 -5.22 10.22
C ALA A 68 -21.28 -5.75 9.74
N GLU A 69 -22.14 -4.84 9.28
CA GLU A 69 -23.43 -5.19 8.69
C GLU A 69 -23.36 -5.32 7.16
N THR A 70 -22.36 -4.72 6.53
CA THR A 70 -22.18 -4.69 5.07
C THR A 70 -20.78 -5.16 4.68
N TRP A 71 -20.64 -5.63 3.44
CA TRP A 71 -19.34 -6.03 2.88
C TRP A 71 -18.36 -4.87 2.75
N GLU A 72 -18.85 -3.68 2.46
CA GLU A 72 -18.03 -2.48 2.36
C GLU A 72 -17.44 -2.06 3.71
N GLU A 73 -18.25 -2.19 4.78
CA GLU A 73 -17.76 -1.95 6.14
C GLU A 73 -16.79 -3.05 6.58
N ALA A 74 -17.04 -4.30 6.18
CA ALA A 74 -16.13 -5.42 6.44
C ALA A 74 -14.76 -5.16 5.80
N GLU A 75 -14.73 -4.71 4.54
CA GLU A 75 -13.49 -4.34 3.85
C GLU A 75 -12.78 -3.17 4.55
N SER A 76 -13.52 -2.16 5.02
CA SER A 76 -12.99 -1.07 5.83
C SER A 76 -12.33 -1.58 7.12
N ASN A 77 -13.00 -2.47 7.83
CA ASN A 77 -12.49 -3.05 9.07
C ASN A 77 -11.22 -3.88 8.82
N MET A 78 -11.19 -4.70 7.77
CA MET A 78 -10.00 -5.47 7.40
C MET A 78 -8.80 -4.56 7.12
N GLN A 79 -9.00 -3.48 6.39
CA GLN A 79 -7.93 -2.52 6.07
C GLN A 79 -7.45 -1.78 7.33
N LYS A 80 -8.37 -1.38 8.21
CA LYS A 80 -8.04 -0.78 9.50
C LYS A 80 -7.16 -1.71 10.33
N GLU A 81 -7.57 -2.96 10.49
CA GLU A 81 -6.81 -3.95 11.23
C GLU A 81 -5.41 -4.18 10.64
N ALA A 82 -5.29 -4.30 9.33
CA ALA A 82 -4.01 -4.45 8.67
C ALA A 82 -3.08 -3.25 8.93
N CYS A 83 -3.62 -2.02 8.86
CA CYS A 83 -2.87 -0.81 9.15
C CYS A 83 -2.42 -0.73 10.60
N VAL A 84 -3.32 -1.02 11.55
CA VAL A 84 -2.99 -1.02 12.97
C VAL A 84 -1.92 -2.06 13.29
N LEU A 85 -2.06 -3.27 12.74
CA LEU A 85 -1.07 -4.35 12.93
C LEU A 85 0.31 -3.98 12.38
N VAL A 86 0.40 -3.46 11.17
CA VAL A 86 1.70 -3.12 10.57
C VAL A 86 2.38 -1.97 11.29
N LEU A 87 1.63 -0.98 11.75
CA LEU A 87 2.14 0.11 12.57
C LEU A 87 2.64 -0.39 13.93
N GLY A 88 1.87 -1.27 14.58
CA GLY A 88 2.26 -1.90 15.83
C GLY A 88 3.53 -2.76 15.68
N LYS A 89 3.60 -3.59 14.65
CA LYS A 89 4.78 -4.45 14.37
C LYS A 89 6.04 -3.64 14.04
N SER A 90 5.88 -2.53 13.35
CA SER A 90 7.01 -1.66 12.97
C SER A 90 7.44 -0.69 14.05
N HIS A 91 6.64 -0.53 15.11
CA HIS A 91 6.82 0.51 16.14
C HIS A 91 6.91 1.92 15.57
N VAL A 92 6.27 2.16 14.44
CA VAL A 92 6.22 3.47 13.78
C VAL A 92 5.06 4.28 14.34
N ASP A 93 5.34 5.50 14.78
CA ASP A 93 4.29 6.45 15.16
C ASP A 93 3.47 6.84 13.93
N PRO A 94 2.14 6.64 13.91
CA PRO A 94 1.28 7.04 12.80
C PRO A 94 1.50 8.48 12.35
N LYS A 95 1.78 9.39 13.26
CA LYS A 95 2.07 10.80 12.96
C LYS A 95 3.33 11.02 12.14
N SER A 96 4.24 10.06 12.11
CA SER A 96 5.45 10.11 11.29
C SER A 96 5.23 9.60 9.87
N VAL A 97 4.12 8.92 9.62
CA VAL A 97 3.75 8.40 8.30
C VAL A 97 3.21 9.54 7.44
N ARG A 98 3.85 9.82 6.32
CA ARG A 98 3.47 10.94 5.46
C ARG A 98 2.32 10.62 4.53
N TYR A 99 2.27 9.39 4.04
CA TYR A 99 1.30 8.96 3.03
C TYR A 99 0.92 7.52 3.23
N LEU A 100 -0.33 7.21 2.95
CA LEU A 100 -0.87 5.88 2.83
C LEU A 100 -1.35 5.70 1.38
N PHE A 101 -0.90 4.63 0.75
CA PHE A 101 -1.41 4.21 -0.55
C PHE A 101 -2.30 3.01 -0.32
N GLY A 102 -3.55 3.13 -0.66
CA GLY A 102 -4.53 2.09 -0.42
C GLY A 102 -5.60 2.04 -1.49
N GLY A 103 -6.15 0.86 -1.69
CA GLY A 103 -7.25 0.63 -2.59
C GLY A 103 -8.13 -0.48 -2.07
N ASP A 104 -9.37 -0.44 -2.47
CA ASP A 104 -10.39 -1.42 -2.13
C ASP A 104 -11.02 -2.02 -3.39
N LEU A 105 -11.74 -3.09 -3.20
CA LEU A 105 -12.38 -3.82 -4.27
C LEU A 105 -13.83 -3.40 -4.49
N LEU A 106 -14.57 -3.14 -3.41
CA LEU A 106 -16.02 -3.01 -3.46
C LEU A 106 -16.49 -1.61 -3.83
N ARG A 107 -15.83 -0.57 -3.35
CA ARG A 107 -16.30 0.83 -3.49
C ARG A 107 -15.23 1.82 -3.95
N GLN A 108 -14.19 1.36 -4.59
CA GLN A 108 -13.25 2.20 -5.33
C GLN A 108 -12.64 3.35 -4.51
N GLY A 109 -12.14 3.04 -3.32
CA GLY A 109 -11.47 3.96 -2.41
C GLY A 109 -12.33 4.41 -1.22
N ILE A 110 -13.64 4.15 -1.21
CA ILE A 110 -14.51 4.54 -0.09
C ILE A 110 -14.21 3.67 1.14
N ALA A 111 -14.15 2.34 0.98
CA ALA A 111 -13.85 1.44 2.08
C ALA A 111 -12.48 1.73 2.70
N THR A 112 -11.47 1.99 1.86
CA THR A 112 -10.14 2.41 2.31
C THR A 112 -10.20 3.71 3.10
N SER A 113 -10.84 4.74 2.55
CA SER A 113 -10.88 6.07 3.18
C SER A 113 -11.55 6.03 4.54
N MET A 114 -12.68 5.32 4.65
CA MET A 114 -13.41 5.17 5.91
C MET A 114 -12.65 4.30 6.91
N GLY A 115 -12.04 3.20 6.45
CA GLY A 115 -11.33 2.26 7.31
C GLY A 115 -10.12 2.85 8.01
N VAL A 116 -9.43 3.81 7.37
CA VAL A 116 -8.18 4.36 7.92
C VAL A 116 -8.30 5.84 8.34
N GLU A 117 -9.51 6.40 8.35
CA GLU A 117 -9.76 7.79 8.72
C GLU A 117 -9.18 8.15 10.10
N ASP A 118 -9.35 7.26 11.08
CA ASP A 118 -8.86 7.46 12.46
C ASP A 118 -7.34 7.61 12.54
N LEU A 119 -6.59 7.12 11.56
CA LEU A 119 -5.13 7.24 11.55
C LEU A 119 -4.65 8.64 11.21
N GLN A 120 -5.51 9.48 10.62
CA GLN A 120 -5.21 10.86 10.22
C GLN A 120 -3.97 10.97 9.33
N ILE A 121 -3.74 9.97 8.49
CA ILE A 121 -2.64 9.90 7.51
C ILE A 121 -3.21 10.29 6.14
N PRO A 122 -2.56 11.21 5.39
CA PRO A 122 -2.97 11.52 4.02
C PRO A 122 -3.01 10.27 3.13
N ILE A 123 -4.13 10.06 2.44
CA ILE A 123 -4.37 8.86 1.62
C ILE A 123 -4.27 9.20 0.14
N PHE A 124 -3.58 8.33 -0.60
CA PHE A 124 -3.67 8.24 -2.04
C PHE A 124 -4.45 6.99 -2.41
N GLY A 125 -5.67 7.18 -2.89
CA GLY A 125 -6.52 6.09 -3.36
C GLY A 125 -5.99 5.46 -4.64
N LEU A 126 -5.88 4.14 -4.66
CA LEU A 126 -5.52 3.35 -5.83
C LEU A 126 -6.80 2.83 -6.47
N TYR A 127 -7.21 3.47 -7.55
CA TYR A 127 -8.38 3.05 -8.30
C TYR A 127 -8.09 1.76 -9.06
N GLY A 128 -9.02 0.81 -9.00
CA GLY A 128 -8.81 -0.49 -9.63
C GLY A 128 -7.70 -1.29 -8.92
N ALA A 129 -7.78 -1.43 -7.62
CA ALA A 129 -6.75 -2.05 -6.76
C ALA A 129 -6.23 -3.41 -7.25
N CYS A 130 -7.05 -4.17 -8.00
CA CYS A 130 -6.64 -5.46 -8.58
C CYS A 130 -5.65 -5.32 -9.74
N SER A 131 -5.50 -4.15 -10.33
CA SER A 131 -4.73 -3.93 -11.57
C SER A 131 -3.72 -2.80 -11.48
N THR A 132 -3.55 -2.22 -10.31
CA THR A 132 -2.64 -1.09 -10.08
C THR A 132 -1.28 -1.56 -9.58
#